data_1c188cbefc776b20fd0bc226ae8b76a0
#
_entry.id   1c188cbefc776b20fd0bc226ae8b76a0
#
_cell.length_a   1.000
_cell.length_b   1.000
_cell.length_c   1.000
_cell.angle_alpha   90.00
_cell.angle_beta   90.00
_cell.angle_gamma   90.00
#
_symmetry.space_group_name_H-M   'P 1'
#
loop_
_entity.id
_entity.type
_entity.pdbx_description
1 polymer ?
#
loop_
_entity_poly.entity_id
_entity_poly.type
_entity_poly.pdbx_seq_one_letter_code
_entity_poly.pdbx_strand_id
1 'polypeptide(L)'
;MSWEGSAKVQVSDSLTKKLVYSENEATLSSFDGGYIRTTNREMVSRYDYDMPKIQNGIIDSKKRSSGKVNLSAEMVPKVERLVVPKFRDVKGHWAEEYITKLYSLDVFDESQTFFTPEIPMTRAEFIKGVIRACDIRPTVEQTSTARTSRRKQPPETSPFKDVKVEDKNYQYIKEGLEKGIMTGVSSVYFKPNDPLTRAEAVTVLIRALGFGNRAPNPGYYTYFSDDDKIPSWAKDSVYVAREIGILEGDSYNKFNPDKIMTRAEASAMLIRFLEFLEKDLQQDYRENIILYN
;
A
#
# COMPACT_ATOMS: atom_id res chain seq x y z
N MET A 1 -12.26 25.43 43.09
CA MET A 1 -13.28 25.86 42.11
C MET A 1 -13.21 24.86 40.97
N SER A 2 -14.25 24.08 40.73
CA SER A 2 -14.35 23.15 39.60
C SER A 2 -15.09 23.81 38.44
N TRP A 3 -14.64 23.56 37.22
CA TRP A 3 -15.30 24.02 36.01
C TRP A 3 -15.26 22.90 34.96
N GLU A 4 -16.24 22.85 34.08
CA GLU A 4 -16.30 21.90 32.98
C GLU A 4 -16.25 22.62 31.63
N GLY A 5 -15.50 22.08 30.72
CA GLY A 5 -15.39 22.54 29.34
C GLY A 5 -15.16 21.35 28.41
N SER A 6 -15.47 21.53 27.17
CA SER A 6 -15.18 20.51 26.12
C SER A 6 -14.39 21.12 24.98
N ALA A 7 -13.48 20.33 24.46
CA ALA A 7 -12.75 20.64 23.23
C ALA A 7 -12.71 19.37 22.37
N LYS A 8 -13.15 19.48 21.13
CA LYS A 8 -13.06 18.41 20.14
C LYS A 8 -12.13 18.85 19.02
N VAL A 9 -11.08 18.09 18.80
CA VAL A 9 -10.12 18.32 17.72
C VAL A 9 -10.25 17.20 16.72
N GLN A 10 -10.43 17.55 15.45
CA GLN A 10 -10.43 16.63 14.33
C GLN A 10 -9.32 17.07 13.38
N VAL A 11 -8.38 16.18 13.08
CA VAL A 11 -7.27 16.43 12.17
C VAL A 11 -7.37 15.44 11.02
N SER A 12 -7.32 15.97 9.79
CA SER A 12 -7.21 15.19 8.56
C SER A 12 -5.89 15.54 7.86
N ASP A 13 -5.09 14.55 7.56
CA ASP A 13 -3.82 14.69 6.82
C ASP A 13 -3.96 13.88 5.53
N SER A 14 -3.96 14.57 4.40
CA SER A 14 -4.09 13.98 3.05
C SER A 14 -2.78 14.11 2.30
N LEU A 15 -2.29 12.99 1.80
CA LEU A 15 -1.11 12.93 0.94
C LEU A 15 -1.51 12.40 -0.44
N THR A 16 -1.43 13.26 -1.46
CA THR A 16 -1.74 12.89 -2.84
C THR A 16 -0.45 12.79 -3.64
N LYS A 17 -0.23 11.66 -4.30
CA LYS A 17 0.87 11.45 -5.25
C LYS A 17 0.30 11.30 -6.64
N LYS A 18 0.67 12.20 -7.56
CA LYS A 18 0.30 12.14 -8.97
C LYS A 18 1.51 11.75 -9.79
N LEU A 19 1.35 10.74 -10.64
CA LEU A 19 2.37 10.28 -11.57
C LEU A 19 1.94 10.62 -13.00
N VAL A 20 2.77 11.32 -13.74
CA VAL A 20 2.54 11.69 -15.14
C VAL A 20 3.75 11.30 -15.96
N TYR A 21 3.54 10.63 -17.08
CA TYR A 21 4.59 10.45 -18.09
C TYR A 21 4.78 11.76 -18.85
N SER A 22 6.01 12.21 -18.96
CA SER A 22 6.40 13.37 -19.77
C SER A 22 7.32 12.91 -20.88
N GLU A 23 6.96 13.22 -22.11
CA GLU A 23 7.83 13.01 -23.26
C GLU A 23 9.05 13.93 -23.18
N ASN A 24 10.08 13.59 -23.97
CA ASN A 24 11.28 14.41 -24.05
C ASN A 24 10.92 15.83 -24.56
N GLU A 25 11.07 16.81 -23.68
CA GLU A 25 10.95 18.22 -24.07
C GLU A 25 12.32 18.72 -24.54
N ALA A 26 12.38 19.18 -25.79
CA ALA A 26 13.58 19.71 -26.42
C ALA A 26 14.24 20.89 -25.65
N THR A 27 13.49 21.55 -24.77
CA THR A 27 13.96 22.63 -23.91
C THR A 27 14.73 22.18 -22.68
N LEU A 28 14.65 20.88 -22.32
CA LEU A 28 15.33 20.28 -21.17
C LEU A 28 16.39 19.28 -21.66
N SER A 29 17.54 19.78 -22.07
CA SER A 29 18.62 19.03 -22.72
C SER A 29 19.18 17.83 -21.95
N SER A 30 18.66 17.55 -20.76
CA SER A 30 19.12 16.43 -19.89
C SER A 30 18.03 15.45 -19.51
N PHE A 31 16.82 15.55 -20.08
CA PHE A 31 15.70 14.70 -19.74
C PHE A 31 15.20 13.92 -20.97
N ASP A 32 15.54 12.64 -21.02
CA ASP A 32 15.19 11.71 -22.11
C ASP A 32 13.73 11.21 -22.05
N GLY A 33 12.82 11.98 -21.43
CA GLY A 33 11.46 11.52 -21.12
C GLY A 33 11.43 10.66 -19.84
N GLY A 34 10.25 10.47 -19.28
CA GLY A 34 10.05 9.63 -18.11
C GLY A 34 8.87 10.07 -17.23
N TYR A 35 8.82 9.54 -16.02
CA TYR A 35 7.74 9.85 -15.08
C TYR A 35 8.10 11.02 -14.18
N ILE A 36 7.12 11.89 -13.96
CA ILE A 36 7.18 12.99 -12.99
C ILE A 36 6.19 12.67 -11.87
N ARG A 37 6.70 12.61 -10.64
CA ARG A 37 5.89 12.46 -9.44
C ARG A 37 5.66 13.81 -8.79
N THR A 38 4.40 14.22 -8.70
CA THR A 38 4.00 15.41 -7.92
C THR A 38 3.36 14.93 -6.62
N THR A 39 3.94 15.32 -5.51
CA THR A 39 3.44 14.98 -4.17
C THR A 39 2.85 16.24 -3.52
N ASN A 40 1.55 16.19 -3.20
CA ASN A 40 0.82 17.23 -2.48
C ASN A 40 0.45 16.71 -1.09
N ARG A 41 0.60 17.55 -0.08
CA ARG A 41 0.12 17.24 1.27
C ARG A 41 -0.74 18.38 1.77
N GLU A 42 -1.94 18.02 2.20
CA GLU A 42 -2.90 18.93 2.78
C GLU A 42 -3.25 18.46 4.18
N MET A 43 -3.23 19.37 5.13
CA MET A 43 -3.66 19.12 6.51
C MET A 43 -4.83 20.05 6.83
N VAL A 44 -5.94 19.46 7.26
CA VAL A 44 -7.11 20.21 7.74
C VAL A 44 -7.31 19.87 9.21
N SER A 45 -7.36 20.89 10.05
CA SER A 45 -7.66 20.75 11.47
C SER A 45 -8.92 21.54 11.81
N ARG A 46 -9.85 20.86 12.44
CA ARG A 46 -11.07 21.45 12.95
C ARG A 46 -11.04 21.38 14.48
N TYR A 47 -11.24 22.50 15.10
CA TYR A 47 -11.30 22.65 16.55
C TYR A 47 -12.64 23.23 16.96
N ASP A 48 -13.46 22.44 17.63
CA ASP A 48 -14.72 22.85 18.22
C ASP A 48 -14.53 22.95 19.74
N TYR A 49 -14.85 24.10 20.34
CA TYR A 49 -14.68 24.27 21.77
C TYR A 49 -15.92 24.91 22.41
N ASP A 50 -16.14 24.53 23.66
CA ASP A 50 -17.11 25.13 24.57
C ASP A 50 -16.51 25.19 25.97
N MET A 51 -16.07 26.38 26.35
CA MET A 51 -15.29 26.64 27.55
C MET A 51 -15.98 27.72 28.41
N PRO A 52 -15.80 27.74 29.73
CA PRO A 52 -16.22 28.87 30.53
C PRO A 52 -15.47 30.16 30.15
N LYS A 53 -16.13 31.29 30.17
CA LYS A 53 -15.50 32.56 29.80
C LYS A 53 -14.54 33.03 30.90
N ILE A 54 -13.36 33.48 30.47
CA ILE A 54 -12.36 34.06 31.37
C ILE A 54 -12.41 35.59 31.24
N GLN A 55 -12.64 36.29 32.33
CA GLN A 55 -12.55 37.75 32.39
C GLN A 55 -11.59 38.17 33.52
N ASN A 56 -10.59 39.00 33.19
CA ASN A 56 -9.59 39.48 34.14
C ASN A 56 -8.91 38.36 34.97
N GLY A 57 -8.65 37.20 34.34
CA GLY A 57 -8.03 36.04 35.00
C GLY A 57 -8.97 35.20 35.87
N ILE A 58 -10.25 35.59 35.98
CA ILE A 58 -11.26 34.86 36.76
C ILE A 58 -12.17 34.10 35.83
N ILE A 59 -12.41 32.81 36.15
CA ILE A 59 -13.27 31.93 35.39
C ILE A 59 -14.75 32.18 35.78
N ASP A 60 -15.55 32.66 34.84
CA ASP A 60 -16.99 32.80 35.00
C ASP A 60 -17.69 31.52 34.46
N SER A 61 -18.01 30.58 35.35
CA SER A 61 -18.64 29.29 35.00
C SER A 61 -20.07 29.44 34.45
N LYS A 62 -20.71 30.58 34.63
CA LYS A 62 -22.08 30.87 34.15
C LYS A 62 -22.07 31.40 32.71
N LYS A 63 -20.95 31.93 32.23
CA LYS A 63 -20.81 32.43 30.85
C LYS A 63 -19.93 31.50 30.05
N ARG A 64 -20.42 31.12 28.88
CA ARG A 64 -19.72 30.22 27.96
C ARG A 64 -19.10 31.01 26.81
N SER A 65 -17.95 30.51 26.36
CA SER A 65 -17.29 30.90 25.11
C SER A 65 -17.19 29.65 24.27
N SER A 66 -17.94 29.59 23.20
CA SER A 66 -17.92 28.46 22.24
C SER A 66 -17.56 28.97 20.87
N GLY A 67 -16.89 28.15 20.10
CA GLY A 67 -16.51 28.50 18.74
C GLY A 67 -16.01 27.31 17.95
N LYS A 68 -15.92 27.53 16.65
CA LYS A 68 -15.35 26.58 15.68
C LYS A 68 -14.23 27.28 14.94
N VAL A 69 -13.07 26.65 14.92
CA VAL A 69 -11.89 27.12 14.18
C VAL A 69 -11.50 26.05 13.17
N ASN A 70 -11.43 26.40 11.91
CA ASN A 70 -10.91 25.56 10.86
C ASN A 70 -9.55 26.12 10.42
N LEU A 71 -8.53 25.27 10.46
CA LEU A 71 -7.19 25.58 9.99
C LEU A 71 -6.86 24.64 8.84
N SER A 72 -6.39 25.17 7.73
CA SER A 72 -5.87 24.40 6.62
C SER A 72 -4.44 24.81 6.34
N ALA A 73 -3.60 23.84 6.09
CA ALA A 73 -2.23 24.04 5.64
C ALA A 73 -1.97 23.15 4.45
N GLU A 74 -1.56 23.74 3.33
CA GLU A 74 -1.17 23.06 2.13
C GLU A 74 0.35 23.22 1.94
N MET A 75 1.04 22.12 1.70
CA MET A 75 2.47 22.16 1.40
C MET A 75 2.67 22.54 -0.07
N VAL A 76 3.76 23.24 -0.35
CA VAL A 76 4.19 23.45 -1.73
C VAL A 76 4.38 22.09 -2.40
N PRO A 77 3.79 21.87 -3.58
CA PRO A 77 3.92 20.59 -4.28
C PRO A 77 5.38 20.20 -4.52
N LYS A 78 5.76 19.02 -4.05
CA LYS A 78 7.08 18.46 -4.34
C LYS A 78 7.04 17.78 -5.70
N VAL A 79 7.82 18.28 -6.65
CA VAL A 79 7.92 17.71 -8.00
C VAL A 79 9.25 16.97 -8.12
N GLU A 80 9.18 15.68 -8.44
CA GLU A 80 10.35 14.81 -8.59
C GLU A 80 10.33 14.15 -9.96
N ARG A 81 11.45 14.19 -10.66
CA ARG A 81 11.65 13.39 -11.88
C ARG A 81 12.17 12.02 -11.49
N LEU A 82 11.47 10.99 -11.92
CA LEU A 82 11.78 9.62 -11.57
C LEU A 82 12.71 9.01 -12.62
N VAL A 83 13.59 8.12 -12.17
CA VAL A 83 14.52 7.41 -13.05
C VAL A 83 13.74 6.41 -13.90
N VAL A 84 14.01 6.40 -15.21
CA VAL A 84 13.51 5.38 -16.13
C VAL A 84 14.58 4.31 -16.30
N PRO A 85 14.29 3.04 -16.02
CA PRO A 85 15.26 1.97 -16.17
C PRO A 85 15.54 1.71 -17.65
N LYS A 86 16.80 1.39 -17.95
CA LYS A 86 17.22 1.01 -19.31
C LYS A 86 17.47 -0.49 -19.38
N PHE A 87 16.45 -1.30 -19.11
CA PHE A 87 16.53 -2.75 -19.27
C PHE A 87 16.63 -3.13 -20.75
N ARG A 88 17.58 -4.01 -21.07
CA ARG A 88 17.80 -4.44 -22.47
C ARG A 88 16.78 -5.44 -22.97
N ASP A 89 16.16 -6.20 -22.07
CA ASP A 89 15.26 -7.32 -22.34
C ASP A 89 13.78 -6.98 -22.15
N VAL A 90 13.47 -5.73 -21.88
CA VAL A 90 12.08 -5.27 -21.66
C VAL A 90 11.57 -4.48 -22.87
N LYS A 91 12.47 -3.93 -23.69
CA LYS A 91 12.07 -3.12 -24.84
C LYS A 91 11.25 -3.93 -25.86
N GLY A 92 10.04 -3.44 -26.16
CA GLY A 92 9.07 -4.10 -27.05
C GLY A 92 8.35 -5.30 -26.40
N HIS A 93 8.59 -5.55 -25.13
CA HIS A 93 7.87 -6.58 -24.37
C HIS A 93 6.50 -6.05 -23.94
N TRP A 94 5.45 -6.89 -23.95
CA TRP A 94 4.09 -6.49 -23.59
C TRP A 94 3.98 -5.83 -22.19
N ALA A 95 4.87 -6.18 -21.26
CA ALA A 95 4.89 -5.64 -19.91
C ALA A 95 5.87 -4.46 -19.73
N GLU A 96 6.46 -3.92 -20.81
CA GLU A 96 7.45 -2.83 -20.74
C GLU A 96 6.97 -1.65 -19.92
N GLU A 97 5.76 -1.17 -20.21
CA GLU A 97 5.18 -0.01 -19.51
C GLU A 97 4.98 -0.29 -18.01
N TYR A 98 4.45 -1.46 -17.66
CA TYR A 98 4.21 -1.86 -16.26
C TYR A 98 5.51 -1.94 -15.47
N ILE A 99 6.52 -2.60 -16.04
CA ILE A 99 7.84 -2.77 -15.41
C ILE A 99 8.52 -1.41 -15.23
N THR A 100 8.51 -0.57 -16.25
CA THR A 100 9.12 0.77 -16.23
C THR A 100 8.46 1.65 -15.18
N LYS A 101 7.12 1.64 -15.12
CA LYS A 101 6.35 2.41 -14.14
C LYS A 101 6.62 1.97 -12.70
N LEU A 102 6.62 0.65 -12.43
CA LEU A 102 6.92 0.11 -11.11
C LEU A 102 8.34 0.43 -10.64
N TYR A 103 9.31 0.35 -11.55
CA TYR A 103 10.69 0.72 -11.24
C TYR A 103 10.80 2.22 -10.93
N SER A 104 10.17 3.08 -11.74
CA SER A 104 10.15 4.52 -11.52
C SER A 104 9.48 4.91 -10.19
N LEU A 105 8.54 4.10 -9.72
CA LEU A 105 7.88 4.25 -8.42
C LEU A 105 8.68 3.66 -7.24
N ASP A 106 9.88 3.17 -7.48
CA ASP A 106 10.69 2.46 -6.48
C ASP A 106 10.04 1.17 -5.93
N VAL A 107 9.06 0.60 -6.62
CA VAL A 107 8.49 -0.70 -6.26
C VAL A 107 9.52 -1.80 -6.50
N PHE A 108 10.23 -1.71 -7.62
CA PHE A 108 11.41 -2.51 -7.93
C PHE A 108 12.67 -1.66 -7.79
N ASP A 109 13.75 -2.25 -7.32
CA ASP A 109 15.02 -1.56 -7.04
C ASP A 109 16.26 -2.29 -7.61
N GLU A 110 16.03 -3.17 -8.60
CA GLU A 110 17.15 -3.86 -9.22
C GLU A 110 17.99 -2.90 -10.05
N SER A 111 19.29 -2.85 -9.75
CA SER A 111 20.29 -2.10 -10.52
C SER A 111 20.85 -2.88 -11.72
N GLN A 112 20.20 -3.99 -12.11
CA GLN A 112 20.67 -4.89 -13.15
C GLN A 112 20.32 -4.36 -14.54
N THR A 113 21.13 -4.77 -15.55
CA THR A 113 20.90 -4.43 -16.95
C THR A 113 19.73 -5.20 -17.57
N PHE A 114 19.33 -6.31 -16.95
CA PHE A 114 18.26 -7.19 -17.39
C PHE A 114 17.22 -7.35 -16.29
N PHE A 115 15.94 -7.24 -16.65
CA PHE A 115 14.82 -7.46 -15.75
C PHE A 115 14.39 -8.93 -15.70
N THR A 116 14.62 -9.66 -16.79
CA THR A 116 14.20 -11.06 -16.97
C THR A 116 12.69 -11.28 -16.76
N PRO A 117 11.83 -10.68 -17.63
CA PRO A 117 10.38 -10.63 -17.41
C PRO A 117 9.70 -12.01 -17.35
N GLU A 118 10.26 -13.00 -18.04
CA GLU A 118 9.65 -14.33 -18.18
C GLU A 118 10.03 -15.33 -17.07
N ILE A 119 10.97 -14.98 -16.18
CA ILE A 119 11.28 -15.86 -15.05
C ILE A 119 10.21 -15.77 -13.95
N PRO A 120 10.04 -16.84 -13.15
CA PRO A 120 9.13 -16.83 -12.02
C PRO A 120 9.43 -15.69 -11.04
N MET A 121 8.38 -14.99 -10.60
CA MET A 121 8.46 -14.07 -9.46
C MET A 121 8.59 -14.87 -8.18
N THR A 122 9.51 -14.50 -7.31
CA THR A 122 9.63 -15.14 -6.00
C THR A 122 8.68 -14.54 -4.97
N ARG A 123 8.36 -15.31 -3.94
CA ARG A 123 7.49 -14.88 -2.84
C ARG A 123 8.06 -13.63 -2.13
N ALA A 124 9.38 -13.59 -1.90
CA ALA A 124 10.04 -12.46 -1.25
C ALA A 124 10.05 -11.20 -2.12
N GLU A 125 10.27 -11.32 -3.42
CA GLU A 125 10.22 -10.19 -4.35
C GLU A 125 8.82 -9.61 -4.43
N PHE A 126 7.79 -10.45 -4.47
CA PHE A 126 6.42 -9.99 -4.58
C PHE A 126 5.95 -9.26 -3.32
N ILE A 127 6.19 -9.81 -2.11
CA ILE A 127 5.82 -9.11 -0.87
C ILE A 127 6.56 -7.79 -0.73
N LYS A 128 7.85 -7.73 -1.09
CA LYS A 128 8.61 -6.49 -1.15
C LYS A 128 7.94 -5.48 -2.09
N GLY A 129 7.57 -5.91 -3.30
CA GLY A 129 6.86 -5.07 -4.27
C GLY A 129 5.54 -4.54 -3.72
N VAL A 130 4.73 -5.38 -3.08
CA VAL A 130 3.44 -4.98 -2.47
C VAL A 130 3.63 -3.97 -1.34
N ILE A 131 4.56 -4.23 -0.41
CA ILE A 131 4.85 -3.31 0.71
C ILE A 131 5.28 -1.94 0.19
N ARG A 132 6.17 -1.91 -0.81
CA ARG A 132 6.64 -0.67 -1.43
C ARG A 132 5.55 0.04 -2.24
N ALA A 133 4.72 -0.71 -2.95
CA ALA A 133 3.60 -0.17 -3.71
C ALA A 133 2.57 0.51 -2.81
N CYS A 134 2.28 -0.06 -1.66
CA CYS A 134 1.38 0.53 -0.67
C CYS A 134 1.99 1.72 0.07
N ASP A 135 3.30 2.01 -0.10
CA ASP A 135 4.02 3.01 0.72
C ASP A 135 3.74 2.78 2.23
N ILE A 136 3.64 1.50 2.59
CA ILE A 136 3.39 1.09 3.98
C ILE A 136 4.64 1.50 4.76
N ARG A 137 4.55 2.60 5.49
CA ARG A 137 5.63 3.07 6.34
C ARG A 137 5.87 2.02 7.41
N PRO A 138 7.14 1.65 7.69
CA PRO A 138 7.47 0.90 8.88
C PRO A 138 6.80 1.59 10.06
N THR A 139 6.16 0.85 10.93
CA THR A 139 5.66 1.40 12.18
C THR A 139 6.86 2.03 12.85
N VAL A 140 6.93 3.37 12.88
CA VAL A 140 7.96 4.06 13.63
C VAL A 140 7.72 3.58 15.05
N GLU A 141 8.57 2.69 15.54
CA GLU A 141 8.62 2.40 16.97
C GLU A 141 8.71 3.77 17.60
N GLN A 142 7.67 4.15 18.32
CA GLN A 142 7.68 5.39 19.08
C GLN A 142 8.94 5.27 19.95
N THR A 143 10.00 5.90 19.49
CA THR A 143 11.16 6.14 20.35
C THR A 143 10.60 7.01 21.46
N SER A 144 10.05 6.32 22.46
CA SER A 144 9.69 6.94 23.70
C SER A 144 10.97 7.64 24.16
N THR A 145 10.97 8.95 24.13
CA THR A 145 11.99 9.81 24.75
C THR A 145 12.00 9.68 26.27
N ALA A 146 11.51 8.56 26.77
CA ALA A 146 11.71 8.11 28.14
C ALA A 146 13.19 7.72 28.27
N ARG A 147 13.95 8.62 28.89
CA ARG A 147 15.26 8.31 29.49
C ARG A 147 15.12 7.19 30.53
N THR A 148 14.85 5.98 30.07
CA THR A 148 14.83 4.79 30.92
C THR A 148 15.86 3.81 30.40
N SER A 149 16.94 3.71 31.19
CA SER A 149 17.90 2.63 31.30
C SER A 149 18.21 1.83 30.03
N ARG A 150 19.48 1.85 29.63
CA ARG A 150 20.15 0.95 28.69
C ARG A 150 19.93 -0.53 29.04
N ARG A 151 18.71 -1.02 29.02
CA ARG A 151 18.47 -2.46 28.86
C ARG A 151 18.77 -2.75 27.39
N LYS A 152 19.82 -3.50 27.12
CA LYS A 152 20.06 -4.11 25.80
C LYS A 152 18.76 -4.80 25.40
N GLN A 153 18.12 -4.32 24.34
CA GLN A 153 17.03 -5.06 23.73
C GLN A 153 17.58 -6.44 23.35
N PRO A 154 16.85 -7.51 23.57
CA PRO A 154 17.27 -8.82 23.10
C PRO A 154 17.51 -8.76 21.59
N PRO A 155 18.48 -9.50 21.06
CA PRO A 155 18.74 -9.51 19.62
C PRO A 155 17.46 -9.92 18.88
N GLU A 156 17.18 -9.21 17.79
CA GLU A 156 16.03 -9.50 16.94
C GLU A 156 16.15 -10.91 16.37
N THR A 157 15.07 -11.68 16.44
CA THR A 157 15.02 -13.06 15.94
C THR A 157 13.98 -13.15 14.82
N SER A 158 14.34 -13.83 13.73
CA SER A 158 13.40 -14.05 12.64
C SER A 158 12.26 -14.99 13.05
N PRO A 159 11.02 -14.72 12.66
CA PRO A 159 9.90 -15.64 12.86
C PRO A 159 10.02 -16.92 12.01
N PHE A 160 10.84 -16.90 10.96
CA PHE A 160 11.05 -18.02 10.05
C PHE A 160 12.48 -18.53 10.09
N LYS A 161 12.65 -19.86 10.06
CA LYS A 161 13.98 -20.51 10.07
C LYS A 161 14.78 -20.28 8.80
N ASP A 162 14.11 -20.06 7.68
CA ASP A 162 14.68 -19.90 6.35
C ASP A 162 14.83 -18.45 5.90
N VAL A 163 14.55 -17.49 6.79
CA VAL A 163 14.76 -16.05 6.58
C VAL A 163 15.64 -15.51 7.68
N LYS A 164 16.82 -15.04 7.34
CA LYS A 164 17.76 -14.45 8.31
C LYS A 164 17.48 -12.96 8.51
N VAL A 165 17.80 -12.44 9.69
CA VAL A 165 17.61 -11.00 10.01
C VAL A 165 18.44 -10.09 9.08
N GLU A 166 19.60 -10.59 8.60
CA GLU A 166 20.48 -9.90 7.69
C GLU A 166 20.04 -9.96 6.22
N ASP A 167 18.99 -10.74 5.91
CA ASP A 167 18.48 -10.84 4.53
C ASP A 167 17.91 -9.48 4.07
N LYS A 168 18.24 -9.08 2.85
CA LYS A 168 17.75 -7.82 2.25
C LYS A 168 16.23 -7.70 2.20
N ASN A 169 15.52 -8.83 2.18
CA ASN A 169 14.06 -8.88 2.14
C ASN A 169 13.43 -9.09 3.52
N TYR A 170 14.25 -9.29 4.58
CA TYR A 170 13.77 -9.60 5.92
C TYR A 170 12.73 -8.60 6.43
N GLN A 171 13.01 -7.30 6.33
CA GLN A 171 12.11 -6.26 6.84
C GLN A 171 10.75 -6.27 6.13
N TYR A 172 10.72 -6.50 4.83
CA TYR A 172 9.47 -6.61 4.06
C TYR A 172 8.67 -7.86 4.41
N ILE A 173 9.36 -8.99 4.63
CA ILE A 173 8.72 -10.24 5.05
C ILE A 173 8.14 -10.09 6.45
N LYS A 174 8.90 -9.53 7.39
CA LYS A 174 8.46 -9.23 8.76
C LYS A 174 7.24 -8.32 8.76
N GLU A 175 7.30 -7.21 8.05
CA GLU A 175 6.22 -6.25 7.95
C GLU A 175 4.96 -6.85 7.30
N GLY A 176 5.14 -7.63 6.22
CA GLY A 176 4.05 -8.34 5.57
C GLY A 176 3.37 -9.35 6.50
N LEU A 177 4.13 -10.03 7.37
CA LEU A 177 3.61 -10.94 8.38
C LEU A 177 2.87 -10.19 9.49
N GLU A 178 3.46 -9.14 10.06
CA GLU A 178 2.88 -8.34 11.15
C GLU A 178 1.56 -7.67 10.74
N LYS A 179 1.46 -7.25 9.49
CA LYS A 179 0.23 -6.67 8.92
C LYS A 179 -0.76 -7.71 8.39
N GLY A 180 -0.44 -9.00 8.49
CA GLY A 180 -1.30 -10.07 8.01
C GLY A 180 -1.47 -10.13 6.48
N ILE A 181 -0.60 -9.44 5.73
CA ILE A 181 -0.64 -9.38 4.26
C ILE A 181 -0.18 -10.72 3.68
N MET A 182 0.91 -11.25 4.18
CA MET A 182 1.47 -12.51 3.71
C MET A 182 1.91 -13.38 4.89
N THR A 183 1.61 -14.68 4.79
CA THR A 183 2.00 -15.67 5.80
C THR A 183 3.08 -16.60 5.25
N GLY A 184 3.75 -17.33 6.13
CA GLY A 184 4.62 -18.44 5.74
C GLY A 184 3.83 -19.58 5.08
N VAL A 185 4.52 -20.48 4.40
CA VAL A 185 3.95 -21.76 3.93
C VAL A 185 3.68 -22.70 5.11
N SER A 186 4.31 -22.43 6.25
CA SER A 186 4.04 -23.04 7.56
C SER A 186 4.34 -22.02 8.66
N SER A 187 4.09 -22.39 9.92
CA SER A 187 4.43 -21.55 11.06
C SER A 187 5.94 -21.29 11.23
N VAL A 188 6.80 -22.05 10.55
CA VAL A 188 8.27 -22.02 10.71
C VAL A 188 9.02 -21.66 9.43
N TYR A 189 8.40 -21.79 8.24
CA TYR A 189 9.03 -21.57 6.95
C TYR A 189 8.25 -20.59 6.11
N PHE A 190 8.96 -19.59 5.55
CA PHE A 190 8.41 -18.62 4.62
C PHE A 190 8.59 -19.03 3.17
N LYS A 191 9.70 -19.66 2.84
CA LYS A 191 10.17 -20.02 1.51
C LYS A 191 10.35 -18.79 0.58
N PRO A 192 11.29 -17.88 0.91
CA PRO A 192 11.44 -16.60 0.24
C PRO A 192 11.73 -16.72 -1.27
N ASN A 193 12.47 -17.75 -1.67
CA ASN A 193 12.92 -17.97 -3.04
C ASN A 193 12.01 -18.90 -3.86
N ASP A 194 10.97 -19.46 -3.26
CA ASP A 194 10.03 -20.30 -4.00
C ASP A 194 9.21 -19.44 -4.99
N PRO A 195 8.84 -19.99 -6.14
CA PRO A 195 7.97 -19.32 -7.10
C PRO A 195 6.62 -18.97 -6.49
N LEU A 196 6.08 -17.80 -6.84
CA LEU A 196 4.78 -17.35 -6.42
C LEU A 196 3.69 -17.90 -7.32
N THR A 197 2.63 -18.48 -6.74
CA THR A 197 1.44 -18.89 -7.50
C THR A 197 0.46 -17.74 -7.69
N ARG A 198 -0.41 -17.85 -8.68
CA ARG A 198 -1.44 -16.83 -8.96
C ARG A 198 -2.43 -16.69 -7.80
N ALA A 199 -2.79 -17.78 -7.14
CA ALA A 199 -3.65 -17.75 -5.95
C ALA A 199 -2.99 -17.03 -4.78
N GLU A 200 -1.70 -17.23 -4.55
CA GLU A 200 -0.95 -16.53 -3.52
C GLU A 200 -0.86 -15.03 -3.83
N ALA A 201 -0.53 -14.67 -5.08
CA ALA A 201 -0.42 -13.27 -5.49
C ALA A 201 -1.72 -12.50 -5.23
N VAL A 202 -2.85 -13.02 -5.67
CA VAL A 202 -4.17 -12.40 -5.47
C VAL A 202 -4.51 -12.28 -3.99
N THR A 203 -4.25 -13.34 -3.22
CA THR A 203 -4.53 -13.33 -1.77
C THR A 203 -3.72 -12.26 -1.04
N VAL A 204 -2.46 -12.09 -1.40
CA VAL A 204 -1.58 -11.05 -0.83
C VAL A 204 -2.12 -9.65 -1.14
N LEU A 205 -2.53 -9.37 -2.38
CA LEU A 205 -3.07 -8.05 -2.77
C LEU A 205 -4.38 -7.73 -2.04
N ILE A 206 -5.31 -8.67 -1.96
CA ILE A 206 -6.60 -8.45 -1.29
C ILE A 206 -6.41 -8.25 0.22
N ARG A 207 -5.48 -8.96 0.84
CA ARG A 207 -5.11 -8.73 2.24
C ARG A 207 -4.44 -7.36 2.44
N ALA A 208 -3.60 -6.93 1.51
CA ALA A 208 -2.97 -5.60 1.56
C ALA A 208 -4.01 -4.47 1.48
N LEU A 209 -5.13 -4.67 0.77
CA LEU A 209 -6.28 -3.76 0.75
C LEU A 209 -7.12 -3.81 2.05
N GLY A 210 -6.91 -4.80 2.92
CA GLY A 210 -7.79 -5.03 4.07
C GLY A 210 -9.15 -5.64 3.70
N PHE A 211 -9.31 -6.19 2.50
CA PHE A 211 -10.57 -6.71 1.97
C PHE A 211 -10.78 -8.22 2.18
N GLY A 212 -9.95 -8.85 2.98
CA GLY A 212 -10.01 -10.30 3.22
C GLY A 212 -11.35 -10.85 3.72
N ASN A 213 -12.20 -10.00 4.31
CA ASN A 213 -13.50 -10.39 4.88
C ASN A 213 -14.68 -9.81 4.08
N ARG A 214 -14.49 -9.37 2.83
CA ARG A 214 -15.55 -8.78 2.01
C ARG A 214 -16.28 -9.78 1.11
N ALA A 215 -15.85 -11.02 1.05
CA ALA A 215 -16.60 -12.06 0.34
C ALA A 215 -17.93 -12.35 1.04
N PRO A 216 -18.97 -12.72 0.31
CA PRO A 216 -20.27 -13.10 0.90
C PRO A 216 -20.12 -14.35 1.76
N ASN A 217 -21.16 -14.68 2.53
CA ASN A 217 -21.21 -15.91 3.34
C ASN A 217 -20.99 -17.17 2.49
N PRO A 218 -20.54 -18.30 3.08
CA PRO A 218 -20.25 -19.54 2.35
C PRO A 218 -21.37 -19.99 1.38
N GLY A 219 -20.99 -20.54 0.23
CA GLY A 219 -21.90 -21.02 -0.80
C GLY A 219 -21.89 -20.23 -2.11
N TYR A 220 -20.99 -19.25 -2.26
CA TYR A 220 -20.82 -18.49 -3.51
C TYR A 220 -19.82 -19.15 -4.48
N TYR A 221 -19.94 -18.79 -5.75
CA TYR A 221 -19.01 -19.14 -6.83
C TYR A 221 -18.19 -17.91 -7.25
N THR A 222 -16.93 -18.12 -7.62
CA THR A 222 -16.05 -17.03 -8.09
C THR A 222 -16.29 -16.63 -9.54
N TYR A 223 -17.25 -17.26 -10.23
CA TYR A 223 -17.57 -17.11 -11.65
C TYR A 223 -16.46 -17.54 -12.62
N PHE A 224 -15.38 -18.14 -12.13
CA PHE A 224 -14.37 -18.79 -12.98
C PHE A 224 -14.79 -20.22 -13.31
N SER A 225 -14.45 -20.66 -14.52
CA SER A 225 -14.81 -22.01 -14.99
C SER A 225 -14.08 -23.14 -14.24
N ASP A 226 -13.02 -22.81 -13.52
CA ASP A 226 -12.22 -23.69 -12.66
C ASP A 226 -12.37 -23.35 -11.16
N ASP A 227 -13.56 -22.88 -10.75
CA ASP A 227 -13.87 -22.53 -9.35
C ASP A 227 -13.61 -23.69 -8.38
N ASP A 228 -13.83 -24.92 -8.82
CA ASP A 228 -13.57 -26.14 -8.06
C ASP A 228 -12.09 -26.40 -7.75
N LYS A 229 -11.18 -25.78 -8.52
CA LYS A 229 -9.72 -25.88 -8.32
C LYS A 229 -9.16 -24.80 -7.44
N ILE A 230 -9.96 -23.76 -7.14
CA ILE A 230 -9.51 -22.65 -6.30
C ILE A 230 -9.45 -23.13 -4.85
N PRO A 231 -8.26 -23.06 -4.20
CA PRO A 231 -8.13 -23.47 -2.81
C PRO A 231 -9.04 -22.64 -1.89
N SER A 232 -9.61 -23.28 -0.87
CA SER A 232 -10.52 -22.61 0.07
C SER A 232 -9.91 -21.38 0.73
N TRP A 233 -8.61 -21.38 1.03
CA TRP A 233 -7.88 -20.26 1.61
C TRP A 233 -7.73 -19.05 0.69
N ALA A 234 -7.83 -19.25 -0.63
CA ALA A 234 -7.72 -18.18 -1.64
C ALA A 234 -9.10 -17.74 -2.17
N LYS A 235 -10.15 -18.55 -1.97
CA LYS A 235 -11.44 -18.38 -2.65
C LYS A 235 -12.06 -17.01 -2.39
N ASP A 236 -12.09 -16.55 -1.15
CA ASP A 236 -12.59 -15.23 -0.77
C ASP A 236 -11.83 -14.11 -1.47
N SER A 237 -10.50 -14.20 -1.47
CA SER A 237 -9.65 -13.21 -2.12
C SER A 237 -9.84 -13.18 -3.64
N VAL A 238 -9.99 -14.34 -4.26
CA VAL A 238 -10.24 -14.46 -5.71
C VAL A 238 -11.60 -13.87 -6.08
N TYR A 239 -12.63 -14.14 -5.28
CA TYR A 239 -13.94 -13.55 -5.47
C TYR A 239 -13.87 -12.01 -5.41
N VAL A 240 -13.31 -11.47 -4.34
CA VAL A 240 -13.20 -10.02 -4.14
C VAL A 240 -12.34 -9.37 -5.23
N ALA A 241 -11.21 -9.97 -5.61
CA ALA A 241 -10.33 -9.43 -6.65
C ALA A 241 -11.02 -9.32 -8.01
N ARG A 242 -11.92 -10.25 -8.33
CA ARG A 242 -12.75 -10.18 -9.51
C ARG A 242 -13.78 -9.07 -9.44
N GLU A 243 -14.52 -8.98 -8.34
CA GLU A 243 -15.55 -7.96 -8.12
C GLU A 243 -15.01 -6.52 -8.23
N ILE A 244 -13.80 -6.30 -7.73
CA ILE A 244 -13.14 -4.98 -7.79
C ILE A 244 -12.31 -4.78 -9.08
N GLY A 245 -12.34 -5.71 -10.04
CA GLY A 245 -11.72 -5.54 -11.35
C GLY A 245 -10.20 -5.67 -11.40
N ILE A 246 -9.54 -6.10 -10.30
CA ILE A 246 -8.09 -6.37 -10.30
C ILE A 246 -7.76 -7.66 -11.07
N LEU A 247 -8.69 -8.61 -11.09
CA LEU A 247 -8.51 -9.94 -11.62
C LEU A 247 -9.48 -10.24 -12.75
N GLU A 248 -8.93 -10.78 -13.85
CA GLU A 248 -9.68 -11.32 -14.97
C GLU A 248 -9.29 -12.77 -15.24
N GLY A 249 -10.20 -13.56 -15.83
CA GLY A 249 -9.92 -14.90 -16.32
C GLY A 249 -9.11 -14.89 -17.62
N ASP A 250 -8.61 -16.04 -17.99
CA ASP A 250 -8.04 -16.24 -19.34
C ASP A 250 -9.16 -16.31 -20.41
N SER A 251 -8.80 -16.60 -21.66
CA SER A 251 -9.74 -16.73 -22.79
C SER A 251 -10.84 -17.78 -22.58
N TYR A 252 -10.64 -18.72 -21.65
CA TYR A 252 -11.61 -19.75 -21.25
C TYR A 252 -12.28 -19.43 -19.92
N ASN A 253 -12.15 -18.21 -19.43
CA ASN A 253 -12.62 -17.75 -18.14
C ASN A 253 -12.10 -18.61 -16.96
N LYS A 254 -10.83 -19.06 -17.03
CA LYS A 254 -10.16 -19.77 -15.94
C LYS A 254 -9.31 -18.85 -15.11
N PHE A 255 -9.28 -19.09 -13.81
CA PHE A 255 -8.39 -18.41 -12.88
C PHE A 255 -6.98 -19.01 -12.88
N ASN A 256 -6.87 -20.34 -13.02
CA ASN A 256 -5.61 -21.09 -12.96
C ASN A 256 -4.84 -20.83 -11.64
N PRO A 257 -5.34 -21.28 -10.49
CA PRO A 257 -4.80 -20.92 -9.16
C PRO A 257 -3.34 -21.31 -8.95
N ASP A 258 -2.92 -22.46 -9.46
CA ASP A 258 -1.57 -23.00 -9.28
C ASP A 258 -0.56 -22.50 -10.32
N LYS A 259 -1.01 -21.65 -11.26
CA LYS A 259 -0.11 -21.10 -12.27
C LYS A 259 0.97 -20.26 -11.59
N ILE A 260 2.24 -20.59 -11.88
CA ILE A 260 3.38 -19.79 -11.45
C ILE A 260 3.36 -18.45 -12.19
N MET A 261 3.43 -17.37 -11.43
CA MET A 261 3.47 -16.00 -11.96
C MET A 261 4.86 -15.65 -12.47
N THR A 262 4.96 -15.16 -13.70
CA THR A 262 6.20 -14.54 -14.17
C THR A 262 6.37 -13.13 -13.58
N ARG A 263 7.58 -12.59 -13.64
CA ARG A 263 7.86 -11.21 -13.20
C ARG A 263 7.03 -10.20 -14.00
N ALA A 264 6.83 -10.44 -15.31
CA ALA A 264 5.98 -9.62 -16.16
C ALA A 264 4.51 -9.65 -15.71
N GLU A 265 3.95 -10.83 -15.47
CA GLU A 265 2.55 -11.00 -15.02
C GLU A 265 2.33 -10.38 -13.64
N ALA A 266 3.28 -10.56 -12.72
CA ALA A 266 3.25 -9.95 -11.40
C ALA A 266 3.32 -8.42 -11.48
N SER A 267 4.11 -7.87 -12.40
CA SER A 267 4.18 -6.42 -12.65
C SER A 267 2.84 -5.86 -13.13
N ALA A 268 2.19 -6.52 -14.08
CA ALA A 268 0.87 -6.10 -14.55
C ALA A 268 -0.18 -6.13 -13.43
N MET A 269 -0.14 -7.16 -12.59
CA MET A 269 -1.05 -7.30 -11.45
C MET A 269 -0.82 -6.20 -10.40
N LEU A 270 0.44 -5.85 -10.10
CA LEU A 270 0.79 -4.76 -9.19
C LEU A 270 0.34 -3.39 -9.73
N ILE A 271 0.41 -3.15 -11.04
CA ILE A 271 -0.10 -1.90 -11.62
C ILE A 271 -1.61 -1.79 -11.48
N ARG A 272 -2.38 -2.85 -11.78
CA ARG A 272 -3.84 -2.87 -11.57
C ARG A 272 -4.21 -2.62 -10.11
N PHE A 273 -3.44 -3.18 -9.20
CA PHE A 273 -3.59 -2.92 -7.77
C PHE A 273 -3.35 -1.45 -7.41
N LEU A 274 -2.30 -0.82 -7.95
CA LEU A 274 -2.02 0.60 -7.74
C LEU A 274 -3.11 1.50 -8.35
N GLU A 275 -3.60 1.16 -9.54
CA GLU A 275 -4.69 1.88 -10.21
C GLU A 275 -6.00 1.79 -9.42
N PHE A 276 -6.28 0.64 -8.80
CA PHE A 276 -7.39 0.50 -7.89
C PHE A 276 -7.24 1.40 -6.67
N LEU A 277 -6.06 1.39 -6.01
CA LEU A 277 -5.77 2.27 -4.88
C LEU A 277 -5.93 3.75 -5.21
N GLU A 278 -5.57 4.16 -6.44
CA GLU A 278 -5.67 5.55 -6.86
C GLU A 278 -7.12 5.99 -7.12
N LYS A 279 -7.91 5.17 -7.80
CA LYS A 279 -9.24 5.55 -8.28
C LYS A 279 -10.37 5.25 -7.29
N ASP A 280 -10.42 4.03 -6.80
CA ASP A 280 -11.61 3.51 -6.13
C ASP A 280 -11.61 3.77 -4.63
N LEU A 281 -10.45 3.78 -3.96
CA LEU A 281 -10.41 4.17 -2.55
C LEU A 281 -10.72 5.65 -2.32
N GLN A 282 -10.39 6.53 -3.27
CA GLN A 282 -10.78 7.93 -3.20
C GLN A 282 -12.29 8.12 -3.35
N GLN A 283 -12.94 7.30 -4.18
CA GLN A 283 -14.37 7.36 -4.40
C GLN A 283 -15.15 6.82 -3.18
N ASP A 284 -14.81 5.66 -2.68
CA ASP A 284 -15.40 5.06 -1.46
C ASP A 284 -15.26 5.97 -0.24
N TYR A 285 -14.14 6.64 -0.08
CA TYR A 285 -13.92 7.58 1.03
C TYR A 285 -14.82 8.82 0.92
N ARG A 286 -15.03 9.35 -0.27
CA ARG A 286 -15.93 10.48 -0.51
C ARG A 286 -17.40 10.11 -0.29
N GLU A 287 -17.85 8.97 -0.79
CA GLU A 287 -19.22 8.50 -0.65
C GLU A 287 -19.58 8.18 0.79
N ASN A 288 -18.69 7.56 1.55
CA ASN A 288 -18.91 7.25 2.96
C ASN A 288 -18.92 8.48 3.86
N ILE A 289 -18.19 9.55 3.54
CA ILE A 289 -18.26 10.82 4.30
C ILE A 289 -19.58 11.54 4.06
N ILE A 290 -20.15 11.45 2.87
CA ILE A 290 -21.45 12.08 2.53
C ILE A 290 -22.61 11.37 3.21
N LEU A 291 -22.52 10.07 3.48
CA LEU A 291 -23.58 9.27 4.10
C LEU A 291 -23.64 9.37 5.65
N TYR A 292 -22.64 9.97 6.30
CA TYR A 292 -22.55 10.13 7.76
C TYR A 292 -22.67 11.59 8.25
N ASN A 293 -23.12 12.51 7.42
CA ASN A 293 -23.50 13.89 7.76
C ASN A 293 -25.06 14.01 7.68
#